data_413a4645dbe99f7d942bd07deaec5019
#
_entry.id   413a4645dbe99f7d942bd07deaec5019
#
_cell.length_a   1.000
_cell.length_b   1.000
_cell.length_c   1.000
_cell.angle_alpha   90.00
_cell.angle_beta   90.00
_cell.angle_gamma   90.00
#
_symmetry.space_group_name_H-M   'P 1'
#
loop_
_entity.id
_entity.type
_entity.pdbx_description
1 polymer ?
#
loop_
_entity_poly.entity_id
_entity_poly.type
_entity_poly.pdbx_seq_one_letter_code
_entity_poly.pdbx_strand_id
1 'polypeptide(L)'
;MKKLPILLVFTFMLAQGASALAAPEPQVSSDYVMGRPSAPVLVEEYASPSCTHCAKFANEVFPAFSVKYIQTGRIRYVIRPLLTAPPEIAAAGFLLARCAGPKGYYKVLEGFFRRQEQAFSTGDVRSALVAAAAEGGLDRKAYNDCIADPGGQAALDAEIERTIARGVTGTPTFFFNGVRLNVEQPTLSDLDAAYAAALKAKRKP
;
A
#
# COMPACT_ATOMS: atom_id res chain seq x y z
N MET A 1 -50.14 16.12 -55.25
CA MET A 1 -49.10 16.61 -54.38
C MET A 1 -49.05 15.69 -53.14
N LYS A 2 -48.19 14.65 -53.16
CA LYS A 2 -48.04 13.66 -52.07
C LYS A 2 -46.86 14.07 -51.18
N LYS A 3 -47.13 14.40 -49.92
CA LYS A 3 -46.11 14.73 -48.93
C LYS A 3 -45.55 13.44 -48.35
N LEU A 4 -44.23 13.21 -48.52
CA LEU A 4 -43.49 12.08 -47.93
C LEU A 4 -42.99 12.50 -46.53
N PRO A 5 -43.22 11.67 -45.43
CA PRO A 5 -42.67 12.01 -44.14
C PRO A 5 -41.22 11.57 -44.05
N ILE A 6 -40.35 12.52 -43.63
CA ILE A 6 -38.94 12.25 -43.29
C ILE A 6 -38.88 11.56 -41.93
N LEU A 7 -38.43 10.30 -41.94
CA LEU A 7 -38.18 9.52 -40.73
C LEU A 7 -36.79 9.89 -40.19
N LEU A 8 -36.74 10.64 -39.11
CA LEU A 8 -35.49 10.94 -38.39
C LEU A 8 -35.10 9.72 -37.56
N VAL A 9 -34.08 9.00 -38.02
CA VAL A 9 -33.46 7.89 -37.24
C VAL A 9 -32.46 8.54 -36.23
N PHE A 10 -32.88 8.56 -34.98
CA PHE A 10 -31.99 8.99 -33.87
C PHE A 10 -31.05 7.82 -33.52
N THR A 11 -29.82 7.85 -34.00
CA THR A 11 -28.78 6.88 -33.65
C THR A 11 -28.27 7.18 -32.24
N PHE A 12 -28.70 6.39 -31.27
CA PHE A 12 -28.22 6.45 -29.88
C PHE A 12 -26.83 5.83 -29.82
N MET A 13 -25.77 6.66 -29.82
CA MET A 13 -24.40 6.21 -29.57
C MET A 13 -24.25 5.85 -28.10
N LEU A 14 -24.23 4.56 -27.79
CA LEU A 14 -23.79 4.03 -26.50
C LEU A 14 -22.30 4.26 -26.35
N ALA A 15 -21.92 5.29 -25.61
CA ALA A 15 -20.54 5.48 -25.17
C ALA A 15 -20.19 4.37 -24.17
N GLN A 16 -19.50 3.33 -24.63
CA GLN A 16 -18.90 2.32 -23.77
C GLN A 16 -17.72 2.98 -23.04
N GLY A 17 -17.95 3.34 -21.78
CA GLY A 17 -16.87 3.76 -20.87
C GLY A 17 -15.88 2.62 -20.67
N ALA A 18 -14.78 2.63 -21.38
CA ALA A 18 -13.64 1.77 -21.10
C ALA A 18 -13.09 2.17 -19.73
N SER A 19 -13.29 1.33 -18.70
CA SER A 19 -12.56 1.44 -17.44
C SER A 19 -11.08 1.26 -17.76
N ALA A 20 -10.35 2.38 -17.83
CA ALA A 20 -8.91 2.36 -17.96
C ALA A 20 -8.33 1.61 -16.74
N LEU A 21 -7.76 0.44 -16.97
CA LEU A 21 -6.94 -0.25 -15.97
C LEU A 21 -5.79 0.69 -15.62
N ALA A 22 -5.76 1.17 -14.38
CA ALA A 22 -4.62 1.97 -13.90
C ALA A 22 -3.35 1.12 -14.05
N ALA A 23 -2.39 1.60 -14.84
CA ALA A 23 -1.10 0.93 -14.97
C ALA A 23 -0.44 0.83 -13.58
N PRO A 24 0.34 -0.24 -13.32
CA PRO A 24 1.14 -0.31 -12.11
C PRO A 24 2.00 0.94 -12.00
N GLU A 25 2.06 1.52 -10.81
CA GLU A 25 2.94 2.66 -10.59
C GLU A 25 4.39 2.24 -10.83
N PRO A 26 5.20 3.04 -11.55
CA PRO A 26 6.60 2.71 -11.78
C PRO A 26 7.31 2.49 -10.43
N GLN A 27 8.07 1.39 -10.30
CA GLN A 27 8.91 1.18 -9.14
C GLN A 27 9.92 2.32 -9.06
N VAL A 28 9.92 3.04 -7.94
CA VAL A 28 10.95 4.02 -7.63
C VAL A 28 12.08 3.34 -6.85
N SER A 29 13.29 3.89 -6.94
CA SER A 29 14.47 3.30 -6.28
C SER A 29 14.34 3.19 -4.75
N SER A 30 13.40 3.91 -4.15
CA SER A 30 13.08 3.87 -2.73
C SER A 30 12.09 2.76 -2.34
N ASP A 31 11.54 2.00 -3.30
CA ASP A 31 10.60 0.93 -2.97
C ASP A 31 11.30 -0.25 -2.28
N TYR A 32 10.79 -0.62 -1.13
CA TYR A 32 11.20 -1.82 -0.42
C TYR A 32 10.24 -2.96 -0.78
N VAL A 33 10.67 -3.81 -1.72
CA VAL A 33 9.82 -4.88 -2.26
C VAL A 33 10.12 -6.21 -1.58
N MET A 34 9.09 -6.87 -1.05
CA MET A 34 9.16 -8.26 -0.59
C MET A 34 8.82 -9.22 -1.74
N GLY A 35 9.39 -10.42 -1.67
CA GLY A 35 9.13 -11.47 -2.67
C GLY A 35 10.16 -11.49 -3.80
N ARG A 36 9.97 -12.41 -4.74
CA ARG A 36 10.90 -12.60 -5.86
C ARG A 36 10.68 -11.55 -6.95
N PRO A 37 11.73 -10.94 -7.51
CA PRO A 37 11.59 -9.96 -8.60
C PRO A 37 10.82 -10.49 -9.81
N SER A 38 10.90 -11.79 -10.10
CA SER A 38 10.22 -12.46 -11.22
C SER A 38 8.76 -12.85 -10.91
N ALA A 39 8.26 -12.60 -9.71
CA ALA A 39 6.88 -12.94 -9.34
C ALA A 39 5.86 -12.27 -10.28
N PRO A 40 4.83 -13.01 -10.74
CA PRO A 40 3.93 -12.53 -11.80
C PRO A 40 2.96 -11.43 -11.36
N VAL A 41 2.69 -11.30 -10.07
CA VAL A 41 1.73 -10.33 -9.53
C VAL A 41 2.44 -9.36 -8.61
N LEU A 42 2.25 -8.06 -8.85
CA LEU A 42 2.62 -6.99 -7.93
C LEU A 42 1.41 -6.67 -7.07
N VAL A 43 1.60 -6.70 -5.75
CA VAL A 43 0.60 -6.22 -4.78
C VAL A 43 1.14 -4.96 -4.12
N GLU A 44 0.40 -3.89 -4.26
CA GLU A 44 0.69 -2.60 -3.64
C GLU A 44 -0.33 -2.38 -2.51
N GLU A 45 0.15 -2.24 -1.29
CA GLU A 45 -0.65 -1.81 -0.15
C GLU A 45 -0.34 -0.35 0.16
N TYR A 46 -1.33 0.51 0.07
CA TYR A 46 -1.27 1.87 0.59
C TYR A 46 -1.66 1.83 2.05
N ALA A 47 -0.72 2.13 2.93
CA ALA A 47 -0.87 1.96 4.36
C ALA A 47 -0.41 3.19 5.15
N SER A 48 -0.73 3.20 6.43
CA SER A 48 -0.25 4.20 7.37
C SER A 48 0.10 3.56 8.71
N PRO A 49 1.25 3.86 9.30
CA PRO A 49 1.58 3.43 10.66
C PRO A 49 0.57 3.84 11.72
N SER A 50 -0.15 4.95 11.55
CA SER A 50 -1.20 5.40 12.48
C SER A 50 -2.59 4.81 12.21
N CYS A 51 -2.77 4.05 11.11
CA CYS A 51 -4.05 3.45 10.75
C CYS A 51 -4.29 2.14 11.53
N THR A 52 -5.38 2.09 12.31
CA THR A 52 -5.75 0.89 13.10
C THR A 52 -6.16 -0.29 12.21
N HIS A 53 -6.80 -0.04 11.07
CA HIS A 53 -7.14 -1.08 10.10
C HIS A 53 -5.91 -1.67 9.41
N CYS A 54 -4.85 -0.86 9.19
CA CYS A 54 -3.57 -1.35 8.69
C CYS A 54 -2.88 -2.24 9.72
N ALA A 55 -2.89 -1.85 11.02
CA ALA A 55 -2.35 -2.69 12.08
C ALA A 55 -3.11 -4.01 12.21
N LYS A 56 -4.45 -3.97 12.12
CA LYS A 56 -5.27 -5.20 12.12
C LYS A 56 -4.91 -6.10 10.95
N PHE A 57 -4.84 -5.58 9.74
CA PHE A 57 -4.41 -6.35 8.57
C PHE A 57 -3.01 -6.96 8.76
N ALA A 58 -2.05 -6.14 9.19
CA ALA A 58 -0.66 -6.57 9.40
C ALA A 58 -0.53 -7.69 10.45
N ASN A 59 -1.35 -7.64 11.50
CA ASN A 59 -1.27 -8.59 12.60
C ASN A 59 -2.10 -9.87 12.38
N GLU A 60 -3.25 -9.78 11.71
CA GLU A 60 -4.21 -10.88 11.61
C GLU A 60 -4.22 -11.58 10.23
N VAL A 61 -4.01 -10.84 9.14
CA VAL A 61 -4.15 -11.38 7.78
C VAL A 61 -2.81 -11.55 7.06
N PHE A 62 -1.95 -10.54 7.17
CA PHE A 62 -0.67 -10.51 6.46
C PHE A 62 0.25 -11.70 6.73
N PRO A 63 0.37 -12.28 7.94
CA PRO A 63 1.23 -13.44 8.17
C PRO A 63 0.86 -14.63 7.29
N ALA A 64 -0.43 -14.98 7.21
CA ALA A 64 -0.90 -16.09 6.36
C ALA A 64 -0.75 -15.75 4.87
N PHE A 65 -1.03 -14.50 4.48
CA PHE A 65 -0.85 -14.01 3.11
C PHE A 65 0.63 -14.07 2.69
N SER A 66 1.56 -13.65 3.55
CA SER A 66 3.00 -13.69 3.30
C SER A 66 3.50 -15.11 3.06
N VAL A 67 3.13 -16.06 3.93
CA VAL A 67 3.50 -17.46 3.79
C VAL A 67 2.97 -18.04 2.47
N LYS A 68 1.71 -17.75 2.14
CA LYS A 68 1.05 -18.32 0.96
C LYS A 68 1.59 -17.77 -0.37
N TYR A 69 1.94 -16.49 -0.42
CA TYR A 69 2.19 -15.80 -1.68
C TYR A 69 3.59 -15.20 -1.81
N ILE A 70 4.09 -14.50 -0.78
CA ILE A 70 5.38 -13.82 -0.84
C ILE A 70 6.52 -14.84 -0.76
N GLN A 71 6.51 -15.69 0.27
CA GLN A 71 7.56 -16.69 0.52
C GLN A 71 7.60 -17.76 -0.58
N THR A 72 6.47 -18.05 -1.20
CA THR A 72 6.38 -18.97 -2.35
C THR A 72 6.78 -18.32 -3.68
N GLY A 73 7.08 -17.03 -3.70
CA GLY A 73 7.49 -16.29 -4.90
C GLY A 73 6.37 -16.07 -5.91
N ARG A 74 5.13 -16.07 -5.46
CA ARG A 74 3.94 -15.84 -6.31
C ARG A 74 3.62 -14.37 -6.51
N ILE A 75 3.98 -13.52 -5.52
CA ILE A 75 3.80 -12.08 -5.58
C ILE A 75 5.07 -11.32 -5.20
N ARG A 76 5.15 -10.09 -5.71
CA ARG A 76 5.95 -8.99 -5.16
C ARG A 76 5.01 -8.12 -4.36
N TYR A 77 5.44 -7.71 -3.18
CA TYR A 77 4.63 -6.91 -2.29
C TYR A 77 5.37 -5.64 -1.87
N VAL A 78 4.71 -4.51 -1.90
CA VAL A 78 5.25 -3.21 -1.52
C VAL A 78 4.22 -2.44 -0.70
N ILE A 79 4.68 -1.79 0.38
CA ILE A 79 3.90 -0.79 1.12
C ILE A 79 4.23 0.59 0.56
N ARG A 80 3.20 1.36 0.24
CA ARG A 80 3.26 2.75 -0.17
C ARG A 80 2.66 3.65 0.90
N PRO A 81 3.30 4.80 1.20
CA PRO A 81 2.86 5.65 2.27
C PRO A 81 1.61 6.46 1.91
N LEU A 82 0.68 6.52 2.86
CA LEU A 82 -0.35 7.54 2.99
C LEU A 82 -0.48 7.88 4.47
N LEU A 83 -0.36 9.17 4.83
CA LEU A 83 -0.45 9.56 6.24
C LEU A 83 -1.92 9.70 6.66
N THR A 84 -2.32 8.92 7.68
CA THR A 84 -3.57 9.12 8.42
C THR A 84 -3.31 9.82 9.75
N ALA A 85 -4.35 10.29 10.41
CA ALA A 85 -4.22 10.94 11.72
C ALA A 85 -3.80 9.92 12.80
N PRO A 86 -2.88 10.28 13.69
CA PRO A 86 -2.03 11.47 13.71
C PRO A 86 -0.89 11.38 12.67
N PRO A 87 -0.78 12.36 11.73
CA PRO A 87 0.15 12.27 10.62
C PRO A 87 1.62 12.27 11.04
N GLU A 88 1.98 12.94 12.14
CA GLU A 88 3.34 12.93 12.67
C GLU A 88 3.79 11.56 13.14
N ILE A 89 2.89 10.73 13.66
CA ILE A 89 3.20 9.35 14.06
C ILE A 89 3.38 8.48 12.81
N ALA A 90 2.51 8.67 11.83
CA ALA A 90 2.61 7.97 10.56
C ALA A 90 3.91 8.28 9.83
N ALA A 91 4.28 9.57 9.76
CA ALA A 91 5.54 10.02 9.16
C ALA A 91 6.76 9.43 9.89
N ALA A 92 6.77 9.49 11.22
CA ALA A 92 7.85 8.91 12.02
C ALA A 92 8.03 7.42 11.76
N GLY A 93 6.94 6.65 11.70
CA GLY A 93 7.00 5.22 11.39
C GLY A 93 7.61 4.93 10.03
N PHE A 94 7.24 5.68 8.98
CA PHE A 94 7.83 5.51 7.66
C PHE A 94 9.29 5.98 7.58
N LEU A 95 9.63 7.11 8.19
CA LEU A 95 11.03 7.59 8.24
C LEU A 95 11.94 6.56 8.88
N LEU A 96 11.57 6.02 10.04
CA LEU A 96 12.32 5.00 10.73
C LEU A 96 12.44 3.70 9.90
N ALA A 97 11.35 3.28 9.26
CA ALA A 97 11.38 2.12 8.37
C ALA A 97 12.38 2.32 7.22
N ARG A 98 12.39 3.50 6.59
CA ARG A 98 13.32 3.85 5.49
C ARG A 98 14.76 3.86 5.96
N CYS A 99 15.04 4.45 7.12
CA CYS A 99 16.39 4.48 7.71
C CYS A 99 16.91 3.08 8.06
N ALA A 100 16.04 2.17 8.43
CA ALA A 100 16.40 0.78 8.69
C ALA A 100 16.82 0.02 7.42
N GLY A 101 16.60 0.61 6.25
CA GLY A 101 16.99 0.06 4.96
C GLY A 101 16.27 -1.24 4.59
N PRO A 102 16.66 -1.90 3.49
CA PRO A 102 15.91 -3.04 2.94
C PRO A 102 15.73 -4.22 3.90
N LYS A 103 16.66 -4.42 4.83
CA LYS A 103 16.60 -5.53 5.80
C LYS A 103 15.74 -5.20 7.02
N GLY A 104 15.53 -3.92 7.31
CA GLY A 104 14.84 -3.43 8.50
C GLY A 104 13.47 -2.83 8.23
N TYR A 105 13.20 -2.38 7.01
CA TYR A 105 12.00 -1.63 6.64
C TYR A 105 10.70 -2.26 7.18
N TYR A 106 10.44 -3.49 6.79
CA TYR A 106 9.23 -4.21 7.22
C TYR A 106 9.26 -4.56 8.70
N LYS A 107 10.45 -4.81 9.28
CA LYS A 107 10.56 -5.08 10.71
C LYS A 107 10.13 -3.90 11.56
N VAL A 108 10.46 -2.68 11.13
CA VAL A 108 10.00 -1.45 11.80
C VAL A 108 8.49 -1.31 11.70
N LEU A 109 7.91 -1.42 10.49
CA LEU A 109 6.47 -1.27 10.29
C LEU A 109 5.67 -2.33 11.06
N GLU A 110 6.02 -3.61 10.92
CA GLU A 110 5.39 -4.71 11.64
C GLU A 110 5.58 -4.56 13.16
N GLY A 111 6.77 -4.16 13.60
CA GLY A 111 7.09 -3.90 15.00
C GLY A 111 6.20 -2.83 15.61
N PHE A 112 5.93 -1.76 14.85
CA PHE A 112 5.04 -0.70 15.30
C PHE A 112 3.58 -1.14 15.25
N PHE A 113 3.12 -1.80 14.19
CA PHE A 113 1.74 -2.31 14.10
C PHE A 113 1.38 -3.26 15.24
N ARG A 114 2.32 -4.11 15.69
CA ARG A 114 2.08 -4.97 16.87
C ARG A 114 1.89 -4.21 18.17
N ARG A 115 2.44 -3.00 18.29
CA ARG A 115 2.39 -2.15 19.48
C ARG A 115 1.37 -1.02 19.40
N GLN A 116 0.78 -0.80 18.23
CA GLN A 116 -0.01 0.38 17.93
C GLN A 116 -1.19 0.56 18.90
N GLU A 117 -1.98 -0.49 19.13
CA GLU A 117 -3.14 -0.44 20.02
C GLU A 117 -2.74 -0.02 21.44
N GLN A 118 -1.71 -0.65 22.01
CA GLN A 118 -1.20 -0.30 23.34
C GLN A 118 -0.62 1.11 23.33
N ALA A 119 0.15 1.48 22.33
CA ALA A 119 0.75 2.81 22.24
C ALA A 119 -0.30 3.92 22.21
N PHE A 120 -1.38 3.73 21.49
CA PHE A 120 -2.46 4.70 21.40
C PHE A 120 -3.34 4.75 22.67
N SER A 121 -3.59 3.60 23.29
CA SER A 121 -4.38 3.54 24.52
C SER A 121 -3.66 4.15 25.73
N THR A 122 -2.34 4.02 25.78
CA THR A 122 -1.51 4.56 26.89
C THR A 122 -0.95 5.94 26.61
N GLY A 123 -0.91 6.37 25.33
CA GLY A 123 -0.22 7.58 24.89
C GLY A 123 1.30 7.41 24.74
N ASP A 124 1.88 6.24 25.04
CA ASP A 124 3.33 6.00 24.96
C ASP A 124 3.77 5.56 23.55
N VAL A 125 3.46 6.39 22.57
CA VAL A 125 3.81 6.17 21.17
C VAL A 125 5.33 6.20 20.95
N ARG A 126 6.05 7.06 21.70
CA ARG A 126 7.49 7.18 21.54
C ARG A 126 8.23 5.88 21.86
N SER A 127 7.90 5.23 22.97
CA SER A 127 8.50 3.94 23.34
C SER A 127 8.19 2.86 22.31
N ALA A 128 6.97 2.84 21.78
CA ALA A 128 6.60 1.91 20.71
C ALA A 128 7.41 2.12 19.42
N LEU A 129 7.62 3.38 18.99
CA LEU A 129 8.44 3.72 17.84
C LEU A 129 9.92 3.35 18.06
N VAL A 130 10.47 3.63 19.24
CA VAL A 130 11.86 3.27 19.61
C VAL A 130 12.04 1.75 19.58
N ALA A 131 11.10 1.00 20.15
CA ALA A 131 11.16 -0.47 20.14
C ALA A 131 11.07 -1.04 18.71
N ALA A 132 10.17 -0.50 17.90
CA ALA A 132 10.03 -0.90 16.49
C ALA A 132 11.30 -0.58 15.68
N ALA A 133 11.89 0.60 15.87
CA ALA A 133 13.15 0.99 15.24
C ALA A 133 14.30 0.05 15.60
N ALA A 134 14.39 -0.35 16.88
CA ALA A 134 15.38 -1.32 17.35
C ALA A 134 15.24 -2.69 16.66
N GLU A 135 14.02 -3.17 16.42
CA GLU A 135 13.78 -4.40 15.62
C GLU A 135 14.29 -4.26 14.18
N GLY A 136 14.22 -3.06 13.61
CA GLY A 136 14.81 -2.73 12.32
C GLY A 136 16.32 -2.58 12.31
N GLY A 137 16.96 -2.59 13.50
CA GLY A 137 18.41 -2.45 13.65
C GLY A 137 18.87 -1.01 13.91
N LEU A 138 17.97 -0.08 14.23
CA LEU A 138 18.31 1.30 14.57
C LEU A 138 18.56 1.43 16.07
N ASP A 139 19.72 1.95 16.45
CA ASP A 139 19.97 2.38 17.81
C ASP A 139 19.34 3.75 18.10
N ARG A 140 19.46 4.23 19.34
CA ARG A 140 18.88 5.52 19.75
C ARG A 140 19.44 6.71 18.95
N LYS A 141 20.72 6.65 18.59
CA LYS A 141 21.35 7.73 17.80
C LYS A 141 20.77 7.74 16.39
N ALA A 142 20.76 6.60 15.72
CA ALA A 142 20.19 6.44 14.39
C ALA A 142 18.69 6.81 14.35
N TYR A 143 17.92 6.45 15.41
CA TYR A 143 16.53 6.89 15.54
C TYR A 143 16.41 8.42 15.51
N ASN A 144 17.20 9.14 16.32
CA ASN A 144 17.13 10.60 16.39
C ASN A 144 17.59 11.26 15.09
N ASP A 145 18.68 10.78 14.52
CA ASP A 145 19.22 11.30 13.24
C ASP A 145 18.18 11.12 12.11
N CYS A 146 17.52 9.98 12.07
CA CYS A 146 16.52 9.66 11.06
C CYS A 146 15.28 10.57 11.13
N ILE A 147 14.75 10.80 12.34
CA ILE A 147 13.60 11.68 12.53
C ILE A 147 13.94 13.14 12.18
N ALA A 148 15.20 13.54 12.37
CA ALA A 148 15.67 14.90 12.08
C ALA A 148 16.16 15.09 10.64
N ASP A 149 16.16 14.04 9.79
CA ASP A 149 16.68 14.12 8.42
C ASP A 149 15.69 14.81 7.47
N PRO A 150 16.00 16.04 7.01
CA PRO A 150 15.11 16.76 6.08
C PRO A 150 15.08 16.11 4.69
N GLY A 151 16.12 15.38 4.29
CA GLY A 151 16.15 14.65 3.03
C GLY A 151 15.21 13.46 3.03
N GLY A 152 15.17 12.71 4.15
CA GLY A 152 14.21 11.62 4.37
C GLY A 152 12.77 12.12 4.38
N GLN A 153 12.52 13.26 5.04
CA GLN A 153 11.20 13.89 5.05
C GLN A 153 10.75 14.28 3.63
N ALA A 154 11.58 15.00 2.88
CA ALA A 154 11.26 15.42 1.52
C ALA A 154 10.99 14.22 0.58
N ALA A 155 11.76 13.14 0.74
CA ALA A 155 11.54 11.91 -0.03
C ALA A 155 10.22 11.22 0.32
N LEU A 156 9.83 11.22 1.61
CA LEU A 156 8.54 10.70 2.05
C LEU A 156 7.38 11.53 1.50
N ASP A 157 7.48 12.85 1.57
CA ASP A 157 6.46 13.77 1.07
C ASP A 157 6.22 13.56 -0.43
N ALA A 158 7.29 13.41 -1.22
CA ALA A 158 7.18 13.11 -2.65
C ALA A 158 6.47 11.77 -2.94
N GLU A 159 6.62 10.75 -2.09
CA GLU A 159 5.86 9.49 -2.24
C GLU A 159 4.39 9.66 -1.88
N ILE A 160 4.09 10.42 -0.84
CA ILE A 160 2.72 10.73 -0.44
C ILE A 160 1.99 11.49 -1.55
N GLU A 161 2.65 12.47 -2.17
CA GLU A 161 2.10 13.21 -3.31
C GLU A 161 1.74 12.26 -4.47
N ARG A 162 2.61 11.29 -4.80
CA ARG A 162 2.30 10.27 -5.83
C ARG A 162 1.11 9.40 -5.43
N THR A 163 1.01 9.02 -4.16
CA THR A 163 -0.13 8.25 -3.63
C THR A 163 -1.43 9.02 -3.79
N ILE A 164 -1.44 10.31 -3.46
CA ILE A 164 -2.61 11.19 -3.60
C ILE A 164 -2.96 11.38 -5.08
N ALA A 165 -1.97 11.62 -5.95
CA ALA A 165 -2.16 11.77 -7.39
C ALA A 165 -2.77 10.52 -8.04
N ARG A 166 -2.52 9.33 -7.48
CA ARG A 166 -3.15 8.07 -7.90
C ARG A 166 -4.61 7.92 -7.45
N GLY A 167 -5.15 8.86 -6.70
CA GLY A 167 -6.52 8.85 -6.20
C GLY A 167 -6.74 7.93 -5.00
N VAL A 168 -5.66 7.62 -4.25
CA VAL A 168 -5.80 6.88 -2.99
C VAL A 168 -6.15 7.85 -1.87
N THR A 169 -7.30 7.63 -1.24
CA THR A 169 -7.87 8.53 -0.22
C THR A 169 -8.01 7.89 1.16
N GLY A 170 -7.62 6.62 1.30
CA GLY A 170 -7.75 5.89 2.57
C GLY A 170 -6.85 4.67 2.66
N THR A 171 -6.67 4.17 3.87
CA THR A 171 -5.83 3.02 4.19
C THR A 171 -6.56 1.99 5.06
N PRO A 172 -6.28 0.67 4.90
CA PRO A 172 -5.46 0.14 3.82
C PRO A 172 -6.18 0.18 2.47
N THR A 173 -5.45 0.40 1.38
CA THR A 173 -5.96 0.25 0.02
C THR A 173 -5.02 -0.66 -0.75
N PHE A 174 -5.55 -1.64 -1.48
CA PHE A 174 -4.76 -2.63 -2.19
C PHE A 174 -4.95 -2.54 -3.70
N PHE A 175 -3.85 -2.74 -4.43
CA PHE A 175 -3.87 -2.94 -5.88
C PHE A 175 -3.14 -4.23 -6.25
N PHE A 176 -3.71 -4.99 -7.16
CA PHE A 176 -3.13 -6.20 -7.74
C PHE A 176 -2.85 -5.96 -9.22
N ASN A 177 -1.57 -5.86 -9.62
CA ASN A 177 -1.17 -5.45 -10.97
C ASN A 177 -1.90 -4.18 -11.46
N GLY A 178 -2.05 -3.17 -10.58
CA GLY A 178 -2.70 -1.91 -10.89
C GLY A 178 -4.23 -1.91 -10.78
N VAL A 179 -4.87 -3.06 -10.53
CA VAL A 179 -6.33 -3.14 -10.33
C VAL A 179 -6.64 -3.01 -8.84
N ARG A 180 -7.46 -2.02 -8.49
CA ARG A 180 -7.87 -1.76 -7.10
C ARG A 180 -8.77 -2.89 -6.58
N LEU A 181 -8.48 -3.39 -5.38
CA LEU A 181 -9.37 -4.25 -4.62
C LEU A 181 -10.38 -3.38 -3.86
N ASN A 182 -11.66 -3.52 -4.18
CA ASN A 182 -12.74 -2.72 -3.58
C ASN A 182 -13.27 -3.39 -2.29
N VAL A 183 -12.38 -3.62 -1.33
CA VAL A 183 -12.68 -4.13 0.01
C VAL A 183 -11.83 -3.35 1.00
N GLU A 184 -12.45 -2.74 2.01
CA GLU A 184 -11.77 -1.87 2.98
C GLU A 184 -10.91 -2.67 3.97
N GLN A 185 -11.39 -3.82 4.42
CA GLN A 185 -10.70 -4.73 5.33
C GLN A 185 -10.66 -6.13 4.72
N PRO A 186 -9.71 -6.40 3.81
CA PRO A 186 -9.71 -7.67 3.10
C PRO A 186 -9.32 -8.83 4.02
N THR A 187 -10.07 -9.91 3.87
CA THR A 187 -9.73 -11.23 4.41
C THR A 187 -8.73 -11.92 3.49
N LEU A 188 -8.13 -13.03 3.96
CA LEU A 188 -7.28 -13.86 3.11
C LEU A 188 -8.04 -14.35 1.86
N SER A 189 -9.33 -14.66 1.99
CA SER A 189 -10.17 -15.09 0.85
C SER A 189 -10.34 -14.00 -0.21
N ASP A 190 -10.48 -12.74 0.20
CA ASP A 190 -10.58 -11.61 -0.74
C ASP A 190 -9.27 -11.41 -1.52
N LEU A 191 -8.12 -11.56 -0.81
CA LEU A 191 -6.79 -11.50 -1.43
C LEU A 191 -6.55 -12.69 -2.37
N ASP A 192 -7.04 -13.89 -2.04
CA ASP A 192 -7.00 -15.07 -2.91
C ASP A 192 -7.75 -14.82 -4.22
N ALA A 193 -8.95 -14.27 -4.13
CA ALA A 193 -9.77 -13.94 -5.30
C ALA A 193 -9.09 -12.86 -6.17
N ALA A 194 -8.55 -11.81 -5.55
CA ALA A 194 -7.83 -10.75 -6.25
C ALA A 194 -6.57 -11.27 -6.97
N TYR A 195 -5.80 -12.14 -6.31
CA TYR A 195 -4.63 -12.80 -6.90
C TYR A 195 -5.03 -13.63 -8.13
N ALA A 196 -6.07 -14.45 -8.02
CA ALA A 196 -6.56 -15.28 -9.14
C ALA A 196 -7.01 -14.42 -10.32
N ALA A 197 -7.71 -13.32 -10.06
CA ALA A 197 -8.12 -12.36 -11.08
C ALA A 197 -6.93 -11.70 -11.78
N ALA A 198 -5.91 -11.27 -11.03
CA ALA A 198 -4.68 -10.66 -11.58
C ALA A 198 -3.91 -11.63 -12.48
N LEU A 199 -3.81 -12.91 -12.11
CA LEU A 199 -3.19 -13.94 -12.95
C LEU A 199 -3.97 -14.18 -14.25
N LYS A 200 -5.30 -14.22 -14.18
CA LYS A 200 -6.16 -14.41 -15.36
C LYS A 200 -6.04 -13.22 -16.33
N ALA A 201 -5.98 -12.00 -15.82
CA ALA A 201 -5.81 -10.80 -16.64
C ALA A 201 -4.45 -10.81 -17.39
N LYS A 202 -3.38 -11.24 -16.74
CA LYS A 202 -2.03 -11.33 -17.35
C LYS A 202 -1.92 -12.39 -18.46
N ARG A 203 -2.79 -13.39 -18.45
CA ARG A 203 -2.78 -14.50 -19.44
C ARG A 203 -3.61 -14.21 -20.69
N LYS A 204 -4.37 -13.14 -20.72
CA LYS A 204 -5.08 -12.71 -21.92
C LYS A 204 -4.06 -12.02 -22.85
N PRO A 205 -3.91 -12.47 -24.12
CA PRO A 205 -3.05 -11.83 -25.09
C PRO A 205 -3.52 -10.42 -25.43
#